data_7b2f476eaa2198004c2c03491d762e48
#
_entry.id   7b2f476eaa2198004c2c03491d762e48
#
_cell.length_a   1.000
_cell.length_b   1.000
_cell.length_c   1.000
_cell.angle_alpha   90.00
_cell.angle_beta   90.00
_cell.angle_gamma   90.00
#
_symmetry.space_group_name_H-M   'P 1'
#
loop_
_entity.id
_entity.type
_entity.pdbx_description
1 polymer ?
#
loop_
_entity_poly.entity_id
_entity_poly.type
_entity_poly.pdbx_seq_one_letter_code
_entity_poly.pdbx_strand_id
1 'polypeptide(L)'
;MTNFVLTVTCKSTRGIVAALSGLLAGKGCNIVDSSQFDDLGTGRFFMRVGFISEEGATRDELMAGLAPISKTFGMEVALHDQSERMKVLLMVSRFGHCLNDLLYRWRIGALPIDIVGVVSNHFDYQKVVVNHDIPFHHIPVTKENKPQAEARIMEIAESTGTELVVLARYMQVLSDRMCEAMSGKIINIHHSFLPSFKGANPYKQAYQRGVKLIGATAHYVTADLDEGPIIEQDIVRITHAQSAEDYVSLGRDVEAQVLARAIHAHIHRRVFLNGSRTVVFPPSPGSYASERMG
;
A
#
# COMPACT_ATOMS: atom_id res chain seq x y z
N MET A 1 25.83 5.55 9.11
CA MET A 1 24.61 6.24 9.60
C MET A 1 23.40 5.47 9.08
N THR A 2 22.50 5.07 9.94
CA THR A 2 21.29 4.30 9.55
C THR A 2 20.08 5.22 9.58
N ASN A 3 19.26 5.15 8.54
CA ASN A 3 18.02 5.91 8.44
C ASN A 3 16.85 5.07 8.93
N PHE A 4 16.08 5.59 9.87
CA PHE A 4 14.93 4.90 10.45
C PHE A 4 13.64 5.68 10.21
N VAL A 5 12.53 4.94 10.20
CA VAL A 5 11.17 5.48 10.31
C VAL A 5 10.53 4.89 11.56
N LEU A 6 10.12 5.76 12.47
CA LEU A 6 9.30 5.42 13.63
C LEU A 6 7.84 5.72 13.30
N THR A 7 6.96 4.74 13.52
CA THR A 7 5.51 4.92 13.46
C THR A 7 4.91 4.72 14.84
N VAL A 8 3.99 5.59 15.22
CA VAL A 8 3.33 5.59 16.54
C VAL A 8 1.84 5.79 16.37
N THR A 9 1.08 4.97 17.06
CA THR A 9 -0.37 5.12 17.23
C THR A 9 -0.74 4.94 18.68
N CYS A 10 -1.54 5.84 19.25
CA CYS A 10 -2.01 5.74 20.61
C CYS A 10 -3.27 6.58 20.86
N LYS A 11 -3.79 6.58 22.08
CA LYS A 11 -4.78 7.57 22.51
C LYS A 11 -4.09 8.95 22.61
N SER A 12 -4.76 9.99 22.12
CA SER A 12 -4.24 11.36 22.20
C SER A 12 -4.00 11.77 23.66
N THR A 13 -2.77 12.18 23.94
CA THR A 13 -2.35 12.57 25.30
C THR A 13 -1.22 13.60 25.22
N ARG A 14 -1.24 14.57 26.12
CA ARG A 14 -0.18 15.59 26.21
C ARG A 14 1.17 14.96 26.55
N GLY A 15 2.24 15.41 25.87
CA GLY A 15 3.63 15.00 26.18
C GLY A 15 4.20 13.93 25.26
N ILE A 16 3.40 13.30 24.40
CA ILE A 16 3.83 12.26 23.44
C ILE A 16 5.04 12.71 22.62
N VAL A 17 4.90 13.84 21.92
CA VAL A 17 5.95 14.35 21.02
C VAL A 17 7.22 14.68 21.79
N ALA A 18 7.09 15.33 22.96
CA ALA A 18 8.25 15.68 23.79
C ALA A 18 9.01 14.43 24.28
N ALA A 19 8.29 13.40 24.69
CA ALA A 19 8.90 12.15 25.16
C ALA A 19 9.65 11.42 24.03
N LEU A 20 9.05 11.32 22.85
CA LEU A 20 9.66 10.66 21.68
C LEU A 20 10.86 11.44 21.15
N SER A 21 10.72 12.75 20.94
CA SER A 21 11.82 13.58 20.44
C SER A 21 12.98 13.68 21.45
N GLY A 22 12.69 13.76 22.74
CA GLY A 22 13.71 13.76 23.79
C GLY A 22 14.50 12.45 23.85
N LEU A 23 13.84 11.30 23.68
CA LEU A 23 14.52 10.01 23.58
C LEU A 23 15.45 9.96 22.35
N LEU A 24 14.93 10.32 21.17
CA LEU A 24 15.71 10.27 19.93
C LEU A 24 16.94 11.18 20.02
N ALA A 25 16.77 12.41 20.51
CA ALA A 25 17.88 13.35 20.71
C ALA A 25 18.89 12.80 21.73
N GLY A 26 18.43 12.23 22.85
CA GLY A 26 19.29 11.61 23.87
C GLY A 26 20.03 10.35 23.42
N LYS A 27 19.63 9.77 22.28
CA LYS A 27 20.27 8.63 21.61
C LYS A 27 21.15 9.06 20.42
N GLY A 28 21.46 10.34 20.26
CA GLY A 28 22.28 10.85 19.16
C GLY A 28 21.60 10.70 17.79
N CYS A 29 20.25 10.80 17.74
CA CYS A 29 19.49 10.73 16.51
C CYS A 29 19.03 12.12 16.07
N ASN A 30 19.16 12.40 14.77
CA ASN A 30 18.69 13.63 14.14
C ASN A 30 17.38 13.40 13.40
N ILE A 31 16.30 14.07 13.82
CA ILE A 31 14.99 14.01 13.17
C ILE A 31 15.05 14.85 11.88
N VAL A 32 14.78 14.20 10.74
CA VAL A 32 14.82 14.85 9.41
C VAL A 32 13.42 15.08 8.83
N ASP A 33 12.42 14.31 9.30
CA ASP A 33 11.04 14.41 8.86
C ASP A 33 10.11 14.00 10.00
N SER A 34 9.05 14.77 10.22
CA SER A 34 8.06 14.46 11.27
C SER A 34 6.68 14.91 10.83
N SER A 35 5.75 13.98 10.86
CA SER A 35 4.32 14.23 10.60
C SER A 35 3.49 13.66 11.73
N GLN A 36 2.48 14.39 12.16
CA GLN A 36 1.56 13.95 13.20
C GLN A 36 0.13 14.40 12.91
N PHE A 37 -0.82 13.65 13.44
CA PHE A 37 -2.24 13.98 13.35
C PHE A 37 -2.95 13.51 14.61
N ASP A 38 -3.72 14.41 15.21
CA ASP A 38 -4.61 14.14 16.33
C ASP A 38 -6.05 14.11 15.81
N ASP A 39 -6.63 12.92 15.70
CA ASP A 39 -8.02 12.77 15.28
C ASP A 39 -8.96 13.00 16.46
N LEU A 40 -9.47 14.21 16.58
CA LEU A 40 -10.41 14.60 17.64
C LEU A 40 -11.71 13.78 17.61
N GLY A 41 -12.09 13.23 16.45
CA GLY A 41 -13.31 12.42 16.31
C GLY A 41 -13.17 11.03 16.93
N THR A 42 -11.98 10.42 16.88
CA THR A 42 -11.70 9.10 17.43
C THR A 42 -10.87 9.17 18.73
N GLY A 43 -10.31 10.32 19.05
CA GLY A 43 -9.38 10.51 20.18
C GLY A 43 -8.05 9.77 20.00
N ARG A 44 -7.69 9.43 18.75
CA ARG A 44 -6.44 8.73 18.41
C ARG A 44 -5.39 9.68 17.85
N PHE A 45 -4.16 9.45 18.27
CA PHE A 45 -2.98 10.16 17.80
C PHE A 45 -2.16 9.25 16.89
N PHE A 46 -1.68 9.82 15.78
CA PHE A 46 -0.84 9.17 14.79
C PHE A 46 0.42 10.00 14.55
N MET A 47 1.57 9.34 14.51
CA MET A 47 2.83 10.04 14.25
C MET A 47 3.77 9.16 13.43
N ARG A 48 4.45 9.79 12.47
CA ARG A 48 5.55 9.24 11.70
C ARG A 48 6.76 10.16 11.85
N VAL A 49 7.91 9.58 12.21
CA VAL A 49 9.17 10.31 12.36
C VAL A 49 10.25 9.63 11.54
N GLY A 50 10.81 10.33 10.58
CA GLY A 50 12.02 9.93 9.87
C GLY A 50 13.25 10.53 10.56
N PHE A 51 14.27 9.74 10.85
CA PHE A 51 15.47 10.22 11.54
C PHE A 51 16.71 9.42 11.15
N ILE A 52 17.86 10.01 11.38
CA ILE A 52 19.19 9.43 11.16
C ILE A 52 19.81 9.13 12.51
N SER A 53 20.30 7.90 12.71
CA SER A 53 21.14 7.54 13.86
C SER A 53 22.57 8.01 13.55
N GLU A 54 22.95 9.21 14.03
CA GLU A 54 24.24 9.82 13.76
C GLU A 54 25.33 9.22 14.65
N GLU A 55 25.02 8.90 15.92
CA GLU A 55 25.96 8.32 16.88
C GLU A 55 25.92 6.78 16.90
N GLY A 56 25.24 6.15 15.95
CA GLY A 56 25.26 4.70 15.76
C GLY A 56 24.33 3.91 16.65
N ALA A 57 23.30 4.54 17.26
CA ALA A 57 22.28 3.82 18.03
C ALA A 57 21.61 2.76 17.14
N THR A 58 21.59 1.53 17.64
CA THR A 58 21.02 0.37 16.94
C THR A 58 19.50 0.32 17.10
N ARG A 59 18.83 -0.47 16.22
CA ARG A 59 17.40 -0.72 16.31
C ARG A 59 16.98 -1.23 17.69
N ASP A 60 17.75 -2.17 18.26
CA ASP A 60 17.44 -2.78 19.57
C ASP A 60 17.57 -1.78 20.72
N GLU A 61 18.60 -0.94 20.70
CA GLU A 61 18.78 0.13 21.69
C GLU A 61 17.69 1.20 21.63
N LEU A 62 17.25 1.54 20.42
CA LEU A 62 16.14 2.47 20.21
C LEU A 62 14.82 1.86 20.68
N MET A 63 14.54 0.60 20.33
CA MET A 63 13.34 -0.11 20.80
C MET A 63 13.33 -0.30 22.32
N ALA A 64 14.47 -0.61 22.92
CA ALA A 64 14.59 -0.69 24.39
C ALA A 64 14.31 0.66 25.05
N GLY A 65 14.78 1.77 24.47
CA GLY A 65 14.48 3.12 24.96
C GLY A 65 13.01 3.52 24.76
N LEU A 66 12.38 3.09 23.66
CA LEU A 66 10.97 3.35 23.37
C LEU A 66 10.01 2.56 24.28
N ALA A 67 10.39 1.38 24.75
CA ALA A 67 9.52 0.49 25.53
C ALA A 67 8.88 1.14 26.76
N PRO A 68 9.61 1.86 27.65
CA PRO A 68 8.99 2.53 28.80
C PRO A 68 8.06 3.67 28.40
N ILE A 69 8.38 4.40 27.34
CA ILE A 69 7.54 5.49 26.80
C ILE A 69 6.25 4.88 26.23
N SER A 70 6.39 3.84 25.40
CA SER A 70 5.28 3.10 24.83
C SER A 70 4.32 2.58 25.91
N LYS A 71 4.85 2.01 26.99
CA LYS A 71 4.05 1.55 28.14
C LYS A 71 3.32 2.70 28.84
N THR A 72 3.99 3.85 29.03
CA THR A 72 3.42 5.01 29.74
C THR A 72 2.23 5.61 28.99
N PHE A 73 2.31 5.70 27.67
CA PHE A 73 1.30 6.31 26.83
C PHE A 73 0.37 5.30 26.13
N GLY A 74 0.56 3.99 26.34
CA GLY A 74 -0.20 2.94 25.65
C GLY A 74 -0.01 2.98 24.13
N MET A 75 1.22 3.15 23.67
CA MET A 75 1.54 3.30 22.25
C MET A 75 1.74 1.96 21.55
N GLU A 76 1.20 1.84 20.36
CA GLU A 76 1.65 0.90 19.34
C GLU A 76 2.80 1.58 18.59
N VAL A 77 3.99 0.98 18.67
CA VAL A 77 5.22 1.55 18.11
C VAL A 77 5.87 0.54 17.16
N ALA A 78 6.28 1.00 16.00
CA ALA A 78 7.11 0.21 15.09
C ALA A 78 8.28 1.05 14.56
N LEU A 79 9.46 0.42 14.51
CA LEU A 79 10.69 1.03 14.01
C LEU A 79 11.16 0.27 12.78
N HIS A 80 11.34 0.98 11.67
CA HIS A 80 11.68 0.43 10.36
C HIS A 80 13.02 1.00 9.89
N ASP A 81 13.93 0.13 9.47
CA ASP A 81 15.15 0.53 8.76
C ASP A 81 14.77 0.86 7.31
N GLN A 82 15.14 2.06 6.82
CA GLN A 82 14.82 2.49 5.46
C GLN A 82 15.66 1.78 4.39
N SER A 83 16.73 1.09 4.77
CA SER A 83 17.51 0.26 3.85
C SER A 83 16.83 -1.07 3.52
N GLU A 84 15.92 -1.53 4.38
CA GLU A 84 15.15 -2.77 4.19
C GLU A 84 14.02 -2.54 3.17
N ARG A 85 14.02 -3.33 2.10
CA ARG A 85 12.95 -3.30 1.10
C ARG A 85 11.81 -4.22 1.50
N MET A 86 10.58 -3.72 1.38
CA MET A 86 9.38 -4.52 1.65
C MET A 86 9.19 -5.61 0.61
N LYS A 87 8.95 -6.84 1.05
CA LYS A 87 8.66 -7.98 0.19
C LYS A 87 7.21 -7.95 -0.28
N VAL A 88 7.01 -7.84 -1.58
CA VAL A 88 5.70 -7.65 -2.20
C VAL A 88 5.36 -8.78 -3.14
N LEU A 89 4.19 -9.38 -2.96
CA LEU A 89 3.59 -10.35 -3.89
C LEU A 89 2.55 -9.63 -4.74
N LEU A 90 2.74 -9.62 -6.06
CA LEU A 90 1.78 -9.02 -6.99
C LEU A 90 0.78 -10.06 -7.47
N MET A 91 -0.48 -9.68 -7.61
CA MET A 91 -1.52 -10.56 -8.16
C MET A 91 -2.22 -9.89 -9.33
N VAL A 92 -2.40 -10.60 -10.44
CA VAL A 92 -2.97 -10.07 -11.67
C VAL A 92 -3.90 -11.10 -12.34
N SER A 93 -4.91 -10.63 -13.05
CA SER A 93 -5.69 -11.44 -13.99
C SER A 93 -5.35 -11.07 -15.45
N ARG A 94 -6.35 -10.80 -16.31
CA ARG A 94 -6.14 -10.52 -17.75
C ARG A 94 -5.75 -9.08 -18.08
N PHE A 95 -5.95 -8.13 -17.16
CA PHE A 95 -5.67 -6.71 -17.41
C PHE A 95 -4.37 -6.30 -16.70
N GLY A 96 -3.30 -6.11 -17.43
CA GLY A 96 -1.96 -5.92 -16.87
C GLY A 96 -1.42 -4.50 -16.89
N HIS A 97 -2.24 -3.47 -17.15
CA HIS A 97 -1.76 -2.08 -17.18
C HIS A 97 -1.12 -1.67 -15.83
N CYS A 98 -1.76 -2.01 -14.72
CA CYS A 98 -1.19 -1.77 -13.39
C CYS A 98 0.09 -2.59 -13.15
N LEU A 99 0.11 -3.88 -13.51
CA LEU A 99 1.30 -4.71 -13.37
C LEU A 99 2.49 -4.15 -14.16
N ASN A 100 2.28 -3.75 -15.42
CA ASN A 100 3.33 -3.19 -16.28
C ASN A 100 3.88 -1.86 -15.71
N ASP A 101 3.02 -0.98 -15.19
CA ASP A 101 3.44 0.27 -14.54
C ASP A 101 4.27 -0.02 -13.28
N LEU A 102 3.84 -0.96 -12.42
CA LEU A 102 4.58 -1.34 -11.23
C LEU A 102 5.95 -1.97 -11.55
N LEU A 103 6.02 -2.86 -12.54
CA LEU A 103 7.29 -3.46 -13.01
C LEU A 103 8.23 -2.39 -13.57
N TYR A 104 7.71 -1.42 -14.32
CA TYR A 104 8.50 -0.30 -14.84
C TYR A 104 9.08 0.54 -13.69
N ARG A 105 8.25 0.98 -12.73
CA ARG A 105 8.69 1.78 -11.56
C ARG A 105 9.69 1.04 -10.69
N TRP A 106 9.47 -0.25 -10.47
CA TRP A 106 10.40 -1.11 -9.75
C TRP A 106 11.76 -1.18 -10.45
N ARG A 107 11.76 -1.39 -11.77
CA ARG A 107 13.00 -1.49 -12.56
C ARG A 107 13.84 -0.22 -12.55
N ILE A 108 13.20 0.95 -12.57
CA ILE A 108 13.92 2.24 -12.52
C ILE A 108 14.25 2.70 -11.09
N GLY A 109 13.87 1.93 -10.05
CA GLY A 109 14.10 2.28 -8.65
C GLY A 109 13.14 3.31 -8.06
N ALA A 110 12.09 3.72 -8.80
CA ALA A 110 11.05 4.63 -8.30
C ALA A 110 10.06 3.95 -7.32
N LEU A 111 10.09 2.63 -7.25
CA LEU A 111 9.33 1.83 -6.29
C LEU A 111 10.29 0.85 -5.60
N PRO A 112 10.89 1.24 -4.45
CA PRO A 112 11.93 0.47 -3.78
C PRO A 112 11.34 -0.69 -2.97
N ILE A 113 10.92 -1.76 -3.67
CA ILE A 113 10.36 -3.00 -3.12
C ILE A 113 11.13 -4.20 -3.63
N ASP A 114 11.00 -5.34 -2.95
CA ASP A 114 11.41 -6.64 -3.44
C ASP A 114 10.17 -7.41 -3.93
N ILE A 115 10.01 -7.53 -5.25
CA ILE A 115 8.92 -8.31 -5.83
C ILE A 115 9.30 -9.79 -5.70
N VAL A 116 8.70 -10.50 -4.75
CA VAL A 116 9.01 -11.90 -4.44
C VAL A 116 8.30 -12.88 -5.37
N GLY A 117 7.32 -12.43 -6.13
CA GLY A 117 6.62 -13.21 -7.12
C GLY A 117 5.41 -12.49 -7.70
N VAL A 118 4.89 -13.06 -8.78
CA VAL A 118 3.61 -12.66 -9.38
C VAL A 118 2.70 -13.88 -9.46
N VAL A 119 1.51 -13.77 -8.86
CA VAL A 119 0.46 -14.78 -8.96
C VAL A 119 -0.57 -14.35 -10.00
N SER A 120 -0.98 -15.27 -10.86
CA SER A 120 -2.06 -15.03 -11.80
C SER A 120 -2.94 -16.27 -12.01
N ASN A 121 -4.22 -16.04 -12.20
CA ASN A 121 -5.17 -17.08 -12.62
C ASN A 121 -5.21 -17.28 -14.15
N HIS A 122 -4.33 -16.58 -14.88
CA HIS A 122 -4.16 -16.66 -16.35
C HIS A 122 -2.68 -16.61 -16.73
N PHE A 123 -2.34 -17.08 -17.94
CA PHE A 123 -0.95 -17.10 -18.45
C PHE A 123 -0.52 -15.81 -19.15
N ASP A 124 -1.44 -14.86 -19.37
CA ASP A 124 -1.26 -13.69 -20.26
C ASP A 124 0.04 -12.90 -19.96
N TYR A 125 0.45 -12.82 -18.69
CA TYR A 125 1.62 -12.03 -18.26
C TYR A 125 2.85 -12.86 -17.87
N GLN A 126 2.82 -14.19 -18.02
CA GLN A 126 3.95 -15.05 -17.66
C GLN A 126 5.25 -14.60 -18.33
N LYS A 127 5.23 -14.39 -19.64
CA LYS A 127 6.43 -13.98 -20.41
C LYS A 127 6.96 -12.62 -19.96
N VAL A 128 6.07 -11.67 -19.68
CA VAL A 128 6.45 -10.33 -19.22
C VAL A 128 7.14 -10.41 -17.87
N VAL A 129 6.59 -11.18 -16.91
CA VAL A 129 7.13 -11.32 -15.56
C VAL A 129 8.47 -12.05 -15.55
N VAL A 130 8.57 -13.17 -16.26
CA VAL A 130 9.81 -13.96 -16.34
C VAL A 130 10.95 -13.17 -16.98
N ASN A 131 10.68 -12.28 -17.93
CA ASN A 131 11.69 -11.40 -18.51
C ASN A 131 12.28 -10.37 -17.52
N HIS A 132 11.70 -10.25 -16.31
CA HIS A 132 12.23 -9.44 -15.21
C HIS A 132 12.91 -10.29 -14.12
N ASP A 133 13.14 -11.60 -14.40
CA ASP A 133 13.68 -12.57 -13.44
C ASP A 133 12.83 -12.73 -12.16
N ILE A 134 11.51 -12.47 -12.27
CA ILE A 134 10.55 -12.61 -11.17
C ILE A 134 9.83 -13.96 -11.28
N PRO A 135 9.67 -14.73 -10.18
CA PRO A 135 8.88 -15.95 -10.17
C PRO A 135 7.42 -15.68 -10.58
N PHE A 136 6.91 -16.50 -11.51
CA PHE A 136 5.50 -16.44 -11.93
C PHE A 136 4.78 -17.72 -11.50
N HIS A 137 3.68 -17.54 -10.76
CA HIS A 137 2.86 -18.63 -10.26
C HIS A 137 1.49 -18.61 -10.94
N HIS A 138 1.25 -19.58 -11.83
CA HIS A 138 -0.08 -19.76 -12.42
C HIS A 138 -0.96 -20.59 -11.48
N ILE A 139 -1.99 -19.98 -10.93
CA ILE A 139 -2.97 -20.59 -10.01
C ILE A 139 -4.37 -20.34 -10.56
N PRO A 140 -4.91 -21.27 -11.39
CA PRO A 140 -6.26 -21.16 -11.90
C PRO A 140 -7.28 -21.18 -10.76
N VAL A 141 -8.29 -20.30 -10.84
CA VAL A 141 -9.35 -20.21 -9.84
C VAL A 141 -10.70 -20.51 -10.49
N THR A 142 -11.40 -21.49 -9.92
CA THR A 142 -12.80 -21.83 -10.20
C THR A 142 -13.59 -21.77 -8.91
N LYS A 143 -14.92 -21.91 -9.00
CA LYS A 143 -15.78 -21.97 -7.80
C LYS A 143 -15.45 -23.16 -6.91
N GLU A 144 -15.05 -24.28 -7.51
CA GLU A 144 -14.80 -25.56 -6.84
C GLU A 144 -13.42 -25.61 -6.17
N ASN A 145 -12.41 -24.96 -6.76
CA ASN A 145 -11.04 -25.02 -6.28
C ASN A 145 -10.56 -23.76 -5.52
N LYS A 146 -11.43 -22.76 -5.34
CA LYS A 146 -11.07 -21.49 -4.72
C LYS A 146 -10.35 -21.64 -3.36
N PRO A 147 -10.81 -22.49 -2.42
CA PRO A 147 -10.14 -22.66 -1.14
C PRO A 147 -8.70 -23.21 -1.28
N GLN A 148 -8.48 -24.14 -2.21
CA GLN A 148 -7.15 -24.71 -2.49
C GLN A 148 -6.24 -23.70 -3.18
N ALA A 149 -6.78 -22.92 -4.11
CA ALA A 149 -6.05 -21.85 -4.78
C ALA A 149 -5.58 -20.77 -3.78
N GLU A 150 -6.46 -20.33 -2.89
CA GLU A 150 -6.10 -19.37 -1.83
C GLU A 150 -5.10 -19.94 -0.82
N ALA A 151 -5.25 -21.22 -0.44
CA ALA A 151 -4.27 -21.88 0.41
C ALA A 151 -2.86 -21.90 -0.23
N ARG A 152 -2.79 -22.14 -1.55
CA ARG A 152 -1.52 -22.10 -2.29
C ARG A 152 -0.95 -20.68 -2.36
N ILE A 153 -1.78 -19.65 -2.53
CA ILE A 153 -1.34 -18.25 -2.49
C ILE A 153 -0.77 -17.90 -1.12
N MET A 154 -1.44 -18.30 -0.05
CA MET A 154 -0.97 -18.09 1.32
C MET A 154 0.34 -18.79 1.61
N GLU A 155 0.52 -20.04 1.13
CA GLU A 155 1.77 -20.78 1.24
C GLU A 155 2.93 -20.07 0.52
N ILE A 156 2.68 -19.51 -0.67
CA ILE A 156 3.68 -18.71 -1.39
C ILE A 156 4.01 -17.44 -0.58
N ALA A 157 3.00 -16.74 -0.08
CA ALA A 157 3.21 -15.54 0.72
C ALA A 157 4.03 -15.82 1.98
N GLU A 158 3.75 -16.91 2.67
CA GLU A 158 4.44 -17.33 3.89
C GLU A 158 5.88 -17.77 3.60
N SER A 159 6.10 -18.64 2.59
CA SER A 159 7.42 -19.14 2.23
C SER A 159 8.38 -18.08 1.70
N THR A 160 7.84 -17.01 1.08
CA THR A 160 8.65 -15.88 0.58
C THR A 160 8.82 -14.77 1.62
N GLY A 161 8.11 -14.84 2.74
CA GLY A 161 8.07 -13.78 3.75
C GLY A 161 7.38 -12.51 3.24
N THR A 162 6.34 -12.65 2.42
CA THR A 162 5.56 -11.53 1.86
C THR A 162 5.00 -10.64 2.97
N GLU A 163 5.28 -9.35 2.89
CA GLU A 163 4.78 -8.34 3.82
C GLU A 163 3.56 -7.59 3.26
N LEU A 164 3.44 -7.51 1.93
CA LEU A 164 2.34 -6.84 1.23
C LEU A 164 1.91 -7.65 0.01
N VAL A 165 0.61 -7.88 -0.12
CA VAL A 165 -0.02 -8.40 -1.34
C VAL A 165 -0.68 -7.24 -2.09
N VAL A 166 -0.47 -7.16 -3.40
CA VAL A 166 -1.06 -6.13 -4.26
C VAL A 166 -1.93 -6.76 -5.32
N LEU A 167 -3.22 -6.46 -5.29
CA LEU A 167 -4.17 -6.88 -6.31
C LEU A 167 -4.13 -5.89 -7.49
N ALA A 168 -3.18 -6.11 -8.41
CA ALA A 168 -3.00 -5.31 -9.62
C ALA A 168 -3.99 -5.77 -10.71
N ARG A 169 -5.28 -5.54 -10.50
CA ARG A 169 -6.39 -6.05 -11.34
C ARG A 169 -6.54 -7.58 -11.26
N TYR A 170 -6.41 -8.12 -10.07
CA TYR A 170 -6.75 -9.51 -9.79
C TYR A 170 -8.26 -9.63 -9.59
N MET A 171 -8.96 -10.18 -10.60
CA MET A 171 -10.43 -10.16 -10.72
C MET A 171 -11.10 -11.33 -9.98
N GLN A 172 -10.57 -11.71 -8.82
CA GLN A 172 -11.17 -12.71 -7.94
C GLN A 172 -11.43 -12.08 -6.58
N VAL A 173 -12.61 -12.33 -6.02
CA VAL A 173 -12.95 -11.96 -4.64
C VAL A 173 -12.17 -12.88 -3.70
N LEU A 174 -11.45 -12.33 -2.74
CA LEU A 174 -10.75 -13.12 -1.71
C LEU A 174 -11.75 -13.62 -0.66
N SER A 175 -11.44 -14.74 0.00
CA SER A 175 -12.23 -15.22 1.13
C SER A 175 -11.98 -14.40 2.39
N ASP A 176 -12.97 -14.39 3.28
CA ASP A 176 -12.87 -13.73 4.59
C ASP A 176 -11.65 -14.21 5.35
N ARG A 177 -11.37 -15.52 5.32
CA ARG A 177 -10.19 -16.13 5.93
C ARG A 177 -8.87 -15.50 5.44
N MET A 178 -8.74 -15.29 4.13
CA MET A 178 -7.54 -14.68 3.56
C MET A 178 -7.46 -13.18 3.91
N CYS A 179 -8.59 -12.49 3.87
CA CYS A 179 -8.68 -11.08 4.24
C CYS A 179 -8.31 -10.84 5.72
N GLU A 180 -8.79 -11.69 6.62
CA GLU A 180 -8.47 -11.64 8.06
C GLU A 180 -6.99 -11.96 8.33
N ALA A 181 -6.46 -13.05 7.76
CA ALA A 181 -5.07 -13.46 7.95
C ALA A 181 -4.05 -12.42 7.48
N MET A 182 -4.42 -11.62 6.49
CA MET A 182 -3.58 -10.57 5.92
C MET A 182 -4.18 -9.16 6.09
N SER A 183 -4.91 -8.93 7.18
CA SER A 183 -5.53 -7.64 7.47
C SER A 183 -4.51 -6.50 7.45
N GLY A 184 -4.81 -5.41 6.72
CA GLY A 184 -3.91 -4.27 6.54
C GLY A 184 -2.69 -4.54 5.65
N LYS A 185 -2.58 -5.73 5.04
CA LYS A 185 -1.46 -6.17 4.19
C LYS A 185 -1.88 -6.53 2.77
N ILE A 186 -3.10 -6.24 2.36
CA ILE A 186 -3.56 -6.43 0.98
C ILE A 186 -4.09 -5.09 0.47
N ILE A 187 -3.53 -4.61 -0.64
CA ILE A 187 -3.99 -3.40 -1.34
C ILE A 187 -4.65 -3.81 -2.65
N ASN A 188 -5.86 -3.33 -2.89
CA ASN A 188 -6.60 -3.51 -4.14
C ASN A 188 -6.72 -2.20 -4.90
N ILE A 189 -6.71 -2.27 -6.23
CA ILE A 189 -7.16 -1.19 -7.10
C ILE A 189 -8.56 -1.47 -7.62
N HIS A 190 -9.50 -0.64 -7.23
CA HIS A 190 -10.86 -0.66 -7.74
C HIS A 190 -11.03 0.37 -8.85
N HIS A 191 -11.61 -0.05 -9.97
CA HIS A 191 -11.73 0.73 -11.21
C HIS A 191 -12.95 1.67 -11.22
N SER A 192 -13.25 2.30 -10.08
CA SER A 192 -14.17 3.43 -9.95
C SER A 192 -13.82 4.31 -8.76
N PHE A 193 -14.39 5.50 -8.73
CA PHE A 193 -14.33 6.37 -7.58
C PHE A 193 -15.35 5.89 -6.55
N LEU A 194 -14.90 5.15 -5.53
CA LEU A 194 -15.77 4.64 -4.46
C LEU A 194 -16.32 5.81 -3.60
N PRO A 195 -17.56 5.68 -3.14
CA PRO A 195 -18.45 4.51 -3.15
C PRO A 195 -19.35 4.37 -4.40
N SER A 196 -19.02 5.02 -5.51
CA SER A 196 -19.83 5.00 -6.75
C SER A 196 -19.49 3.81 -7.65
N PHE A 197 -20.48 3.34 -8.44
CA PHE A 197 -20.33 2.32 -9.49
C PHE A 197 -19.69 1.02 -9.03
N LYS A 198 -20.28 0.39 -8.01
CA LYS A 198 -19.91 -0.98 -7.60
C LYS A 198 -20.31 -2.01 -8.68
N GLY A 199 -19.57 -3.10 -8.75
CA GLY A 199 -19.86 -4.24 -9.63
C GLY A 199 -19.13 -4.22 -10.98
N ALA A 200 -19.66 -4.98 -11.95
CA ALA A 200 -18.99 -5.19 -13.23
C ALA A 200 -19.13 -3.99 -14.18
N ASN A 201 -18.07 -3.72 -14.98
CA ASN A 201 -18.03 -2.71 -16.04
C ASN A 201 -18.40 -1.26 -15.63
N PRO A 202 -17.78 -0.68 -14.56
CA PRO A 202 -18.15 0.65 -14.06
C PRO A 202 -17.96 1.75 -15.12
N TYR A 203 -16.95 1.66 -16.01
CA TYR A 203 -16.77 2.64 -17.09
C TYR A 203 -17.91 2.63 -18.11
N LYS A 204 -18.49 1.46 -18.43
CA LYS A 204 -19.68 1.39 -19.29
C LYS A 204 -20.90 1.99 -18.61
N GLN A 205 -21.05 1.76 -17.30
CA GLN A 205 -22.13 2.38 -16.52
C GLN A 205 -21.95 3.91 -16.47
N ALA A 206 -20.72 4.38 -16.24
CA ALA A 206 -20.35 5.79 -16.22
C ALA A 206 -20.68 6.47 -17.58
N TYR A 207 -20.31 5.83 -18.70
CA TYR A 207 -20.63 6.31 -20.05
C TYR A 207 -22.13 6.42 -20.28
N GLN A 208 -22.88 5.36 -19.95
CA GLN A 208 -24.36 5.35 -20.12
C GLN A 208 -25.05 6.41 -19.28
N ARG A 209 -24.50 6.73 -18.10
CA ARG A 209 -24.99 7.79 -17.22
C ARG A 209 -24.59 9.21 -17.66
N GLY A 210 -23.65 9.34 -18.59
CA GLY A 210 -23.13 10.62 -19.05
C GLY A 210 -22.43 11.42 -17.94
N VAL A 211 -21.71 10.72 -17.01
CA VAL A 211 -20.95 11.37 -15.94
C VAL A 211 -19.86 12.27 -16.50
N LYS A 212 -19.36 13.18 -15.72
CA LYS A 212 -18.32 14.16 -16.11
C LYS A 212 -16.95 13.84 -15.49
N LEU A 213 -16.91 12.89 -14.59
CA LEU A 213 -15.70 12.43 -13.93
C LEU A 213 -15.74 10.90 -13.82
N ILE A 214 -14.61 10.26 -14.10
CA ILE A 214 -14.33 8.87 -13.76
C ILE A 214 -13.08 8.82 -12.89
N GLY A 215 -12.83 7.72 -12.22
CA GLY A 215 -11.66 7.62 -11.36
C GLY A 215 -11.39 6.20 -10.90
N ALA A 216 -10.43 6.09 -10.00
CA ALA A 216 -10.03 4.82 -9.38
C ALA A 216 -9.77 5.01 -7.89
N THR A 217 -9.86 3.92 -7.15
CA THR A 217 -9.65 3.89 -5.70
C THR A 217 -8.72 2.75 -5.34
N ALA A 218 -7.62 3.04 -4.63
CA ALA A 218 -6.80 2.04 -3.96
C ALA A 218 -7.18 2.00 -2.48
N HIS A 219 -7.45 0.80 -1.98
CA HIS A 219 -7.91 0.58 -0.61
C HIS A 219 -7.32 -0.71 -0.04
N TYR A 220 -7.28 -0.82 1.28
CA TYR A 220 -7.02 -2.10 1.92
C TYR A 220 -8.20 -3.05 1.72
N VAL A 221 -7.88 -4.33 1.51
CA VAL A 221 -8.93 -5.36 1.35
C VAL A 221 -9.43 -5.79 2.73
N THR A 222 -10.76 -5.88 2.82
CA THR A 222 -11.49 -6.44 3.97
C THR A 222 -12.45 -7.54 3.48
N ALA A 223 -13.14 -8.21 4.38
CA ALA A 223 -14.17 -9.18 4.05
C ALA A 223 -15.33 -8.54 3.25
N ASP A 224 -15.64 -7.28 3.56
CA ASP A 224 -16.66 -6.52 2.81
C ASP A 224 -16.08 -6.04 1.48
N LEU A 225 -16.68 -6.51 0.38
CA LEU A 225 -16.19 -6.24 -0.97
C LEU A 225 -16.19 -4.73 -1.28
N ASP A 226 -15.01 -4.21 -1.68
CA ASP A 226 -14.78 -2.81 -2.06
C ASP A 226 -15.17 -1.78 -0.96
N GLU A 227 -15.21 -2.19 0.31
CA GLU A 227 -15.54 -1.32 1.47
C GLU A 227 -14.38 -1.09 2.44
N GLY A 228 -13.19 -1.60 2.11
CA GLY A 228 -12.00 -1.43 2.94
C GLY A 228 -11.49 0.01 2.99
N PRO A 229 -10.65 0.34 4.00
CA PRO A 229 -10.11 1.68 4.21
C PRO A 229 -9.37 2.21 2.98
N ILE A 230 -9.80 3.38 2.49
CA ILE A 230 -9.27 4.02 1.28
C ILE A 230 -7.88 4.60 1.58
N ILE A 231 -6.91 4.35 0.68
CA ILE A 231 -5.54 4.86 0.77
C ILE A 231 -5.34 6.03 -0.18
N GLU A 232 -5.77 5.87 -1.43
CA GLU A 232 -5.56 6.85 -2.50
C GLU A 232 -6.72 6.83 -3.48
N GLN A 233 -7.09 7.99 -3.98
CA GLN A 233 -8.09 8.15 -5.04
C GLN A 233 -7.65 9.22 -6.02
N ASP A 234 -8.02 9.04 -7.29
CA ASP A 234 -7.90 10.10 -8.28
C ASP A 234 -9.01 10.03 -9.31
N ILE A 235 -9.21 11.13 -10.00
CA ILE A 235 -10.26 11.31 -11.01
C ILE A 235 -9.70 11.95 -12.27
N VAL A 236 -10.35 11.66 -13.39
CA VAL A 236 -10.11 12.35 -14.65
C VAL A 236 -11.44 12.91 -15.20
N ARG A 237 -11.35 14.12 -15.74
CA ARG A 237 -12.49 14.75 -16.40
C ARG A 237 -12.71 14.11 -17.77
N ILE A 238 -13.97 13.85 -18.09
CA ILE A 238 -14.43 13.34 -19.36
C ILE A 238 -15.52 14.23 -19.94
N THR A 239 -15.71 14.14 -21.25
CA THR A 239 -16.67 14.95 -22.00
C THR A 239 -17.58 14.05 -22.84
N HIS A 240 -18.55 14.65 -23.51
CA HIS A 240 -19.44 13.94 -24.43
C HIS A 240 -18.76 13.51 -25.75
N ALA A 241 -17.55 14.02 -26.03
CA ALA A 241 -16.80 13.69 -27.23
C ALA A 241 -16.05 12.36 -27.15
N GLN A 242 -15.93 11.77 -25.95
CA GLN A 242 -15.24 10.51 -25.72
C GLN A 242 -16.19 9.32 -25.85
N SER A 243 -15.68 8.24 -26.45
CA SER A 243 -16.37 6.95 -26.56
C SER A 243 -16.31 6.16 -25.24
N ALA A 244 -17.03 5.04 -25.17
CA ALA A 244 -16.93 4.13 -24.03
C ALA A 244 -15.54 3.49 -23.90
N GLU A 245 -14.86 3.28 -25.01
CA GLU A 245 -13.48 2.77 -25.06
C GLU A 245 -12.48 3.80 -24.56
N ASP A 246 -12.69 5.08 -24.84
CA ASP A 246 -11.89 6.18 -24.28
C ASP A 246 -12.01 6.25 -22.77
N TYR A 247 -13.22 6.02 -22.22
CA TYR A 247 -13.42 5.95 -20.75
C TYR A 247 -12.58 4.82 -20.12
N VAL A 248 -12.53 3.66 -20.78
CA VAL A 248 -11.71 2.52 -20.33
C VAL A 248 -10.22 2.86 -20.41
N SER A 249 -9.76 3.51 -21.48
CA SER A 249 -8.37 3.88 -21.66
C SER A 249 -7.91 4.88 -20.60
N LEU A 250 -8.63 6.00 -20.45
CA LEU A 250 -8.34 7.02 -19.43
C LEU A 250 -8.43 6.44 -18.01
N GLY A 251 -9.39 5.56 -17.77
CA GLY A 251 -9.55 4.88 -16.49
C GLY A 251 -8.35 4.01 -16.13
N ARG A 252 -7.76 3.28 -17.10
CA ARG A 252 -6.55 2.46 -16.88
C ARG A 252 -5.34 3.30 -16.49
N ASP A 253 -5.18 4.48 -17.06
CA ASP A 253 -4.09 5.40 -16.69
C ASP A 253 -4.23 5.87 -15.25
N VAL A 254 -5.45 6.24 -14.83
CA VAL A 254 -5.74 6.62 -13.45
C VAL A 254 -5.54 5.45 -12.50
N GLU A 255 -6.01 4.24 -12.85
CA GLU A 255 -5.82 3.03 -12.02
C GLU A 255 -4.34 2.76 -11.74
N ALA A 256 -3.48 2.81 -12.77
CA ALA A 256 -2.05 2.57 -12.63
C ALA A 256 -1.39 3.60 -11.69
N GLN A 257 -1.70 4.88 -11.85
CA GLN A 257 -1.16 5.96 -11.02
C GLN A 257 -1.64 5.86 -9.56
N VAL A 258 -2.93 5.64 -9.35
CA VAL A 258 -3.52 5.52 -8.00
C VAL A 258 -2.93 4.34 -7.25
N LEU A 259 -2.81 3.17 -7.89
CA LEU A 259 -2.21 2.00 -7.27
C LEU A 259 -0.74 2.23 -6.91
N ALA A 260 0.05 2.80 -7.81
CA ALA A 260 1.46 3.10 -7.56
C ALA A 260 1.64 4.08 -6.39
N ARG A 261 0.81 5.15 -6.30
CA ARG A 261 0.85 6.10 -5.18
C ARG A 261 0.45 5.46 -3.86
N ALA A 262 -0.58 4.60 -3.86
CA ALA A 262 -1.01 3.88 -2.66
C ALA A 262 0.08 2.93 -2.13
N ILE A 263 0.72 2.15 -3.00
CA ILE A 263 1.83 1.27 -2.63
C ILE A 263 2.99 2.12 -2.10
N HIS A 264 3.36 3.21 -2.79
CA HIS A 264 4.41 4.11 -2.35
C HIS A 264 4.12 4.70 -0.96
N ALA A 265 2.88 5.10 -0.67
CA ALA A 265 2.51 5.58 0.65
C ALA A 265 2.65 4.47 1.72
N HIS A 266 2.25 3.24 1.40
CA HIS A 266 2.32 2.10 2.30
C HIS A 266 3.76 1.69 2.63
N ILE A 267 4.62 1.51 1.62
CA ILE A 267 6.01 1.07 1.83
C ILE A 267 6.86 2.09 2.58
N HIS A 268 6.54 3.39 2.43
CA HIS A 268 7.18 4.46 3.19
C HIS A 268 6.52 4.71 4.57
N ARG A 269 5.69 3.78 5.03
CA ARG A 269 5.06 3.85 6.37
C ARG A 269 4.28 5.14 6.61
N ARG A 270 3.60 5.67 5.58
CA ARG A 270 2.81 6.91 5.64
C ARG A 270 1.31 6.67 5.85
N VAL A 271 0.85 5.42 5.81
CA VAL A 271 -0.55 5.05 5.94
C VAL A 271 -0.81 4.41 7.29
N PHE A 272 -1.77 4.95 8.02
CA PHE A 272 -2.23 4.43 9.31
C PHE A 272 -3.71 4.07 9.24
N LEU A 273 -4.07 2.92 9.78
CA LEU A 273 -5.47 2.51 9.91
C LEU A 273 -6.15 3.24 11.08
N ASN A 274 -7.31 3.81 10.82
CA ASN A 274 -8.14 4.51 11.78
C ASN A 274 -9.62 4.06 11.67
N GLY A 275 -9.89 2.86 12.17
CA GLY A 275 -11.17 2.19 11.96
C GLY A 275 -11.39 1.88 10.48
N SER A 276 -12.50 2.33 9.91
CA SER A 276 -12.84 2.18 8.49
C SER A 276 -12.15 3.22 7.58
N ARG A 277 -11.30 4.08 8.11
CA ARG A 277 -10.59 5.13 7.38
C ARG A 277 -9.09 4.95 7.48
N THR A 278 -8.33 5.72 6.70
CA THR A 278 -6.89 5.87 6.85
C THR A 278 -6.50 7.29 7.21
N VAL A 279 -5.37 7.43 7.89
CA VAL A 279 -4.60 8.69 7.96
C VAL A 279 -3.40 8.50 7.06
N VAL A 280 -3.27 9.33 6.02
CA VAL A 280 -2.18 9.24 5.05
C VAL A 280 -1.35 10.52 5.13
N PHE A 281 -0.11 10.40 5.59
CA PHE A 281 0.80 11.56 5.64
C PHE A 281 1.36 11.87 4.25
N PRO A 282 1.60 13.16 3.94
CA PRO A 282 2.18 13.56 2.67
C PRO A 282 3.59 12.98 2.49
N PRO A 283 4.07 12.83 1.25
CA PRO A 283 5.44 12.41 0.98
C PRO A 283 6.44 13.51 1.40
N SER A 284 7.60 13.09 1.91
CA SER A 284 8.72 14.00 2.13
C SER A 284 9.32 14.45 0.77
N PRO A 285 9.96 15.62 0.69
CA PRO A 285 10.65 16.04 -0.53
C PRO A 285 11.61 14.96 -1.05
N GLY A 286 11.59 14.72 -2.36
CA GLY A 286 12.43 13.69 -2.99
C GLY A 286 11.92 12.25 -2.89
N SER A 287 10.82 11.98 -2.18
CA SER A 287 10.30 10.61 -1.99
C SER A 287 9.92 9.88 -3.28
N TYR A 288 9.72 10.59 -4.39
CA TYR A 288 9.42 10.02 -5.71
C TYR A 288 10.64 10.00 -6.66
N ALA A 289 11.81 10.38 -6.17
CA ALA A 289 13.03 10.33 -6.97
C ALA A 289 13.40 8.88 -7.31
N SER A 290 13.87 8.65 -8.52
CA SER A 290 14.37 7.34 -8.94
C SER A 290 15.81 7.16 -8.48
N GLU A 291 16.11 6.06 -7.79
CA GLU A 291 17.46 5.70 -7.35
C GLU A 291 18.44 5.45 -8.52
N ARG A 292 17.93 5.21 -9.74
CA ARG A 292 18.71 4.82 -10.92
C ARG A 292 18.85 5.93 -11.98
N MET A 293 18.43 7.14 -11.66
CA MET A 293 18.56 8.30 -12.55
C MET A 293 19.71 9.24 -12.15
N GLY A 294 20.69 8.73 -11.41
CA GLY A 294 21.93 9.41 -11.06
C GLY A 294 23.10 8.93 -11.90
#